data_77413885139e5f22e1472cbdf0f60559
#
_entry.id   77413885139e5f22e1472cbdf0f60559
#
_cell.length_a   1.000
_cell.length_b   1.000
_cell.length_c   1.000
_cell.angle_alpha   90.00
_cell.angle_beta   90.00
_cell.angle_gamma   90.00
#
_symmetry.space_group_name_H-M   'P 1'
#
loop_
_entity.id
_entity.type
_entity.pdbx_description
1 polymer ?
#
loop_
_entity_poly.entity_id
_entity_poly.type
_entity_poly.pdbx_seq_one_letter_code
_entity_poly.pdbx_strand_id
1 'polypeptide(L)'
;TLRSAELYNIQKLQNYRYDTLVNFLPLNQIRGVNKLFATVNDKLPDNGLWICCFEPQSVTKRNILNRYSKIISWMYYLAFFMYKRVLPKLFMTSRFYFDITEGRNRVLSKAEVLGRLCYCGFEIVTERKVGDLIYVVSRRKFRPEIIEKRVYGIFVKLNRVGKNGKRFKV
;
A
#
# COMPACT_ATOMS: atom_id res chain seq x y z
N THR A 1 6.69 15.55 -18.10
CA THR A 1 5.91 14.44 -17.52
C THR A 1 6.84 13.24 -17.29
N LEU A 2 7.05 12.88 -16.02
CA LEU A 2 7.80 11.68 -15.65
C LEU A 2 6.90 10.47 -15.87
N ARG A 3 7.29 9.54 -16.74
CA ARG A 3 6.52 8.32 -17.03
C ARG A 3 6.99 7.08 -16.25
N SER A 4 7.78 7.27 -15.19
CA SER A 4 8.30 6.17 -14.39
C SER A 4 7.82 6.27 -12.95
N ALA A 5 7.24 5.21 -12.44
CA ALA A 5 6.85 5.06 -11.03
C ALA A 5 7.96 4.46 -10.17
N GLU A 6 9.19 4.34 -10.69
CA GLU A 6 10.31 3.86 -9.91
C GLU A 6 10.69 4.88 -8.84
N LEU A 7 10.88 4.37 -7.63
CA LEU A 7 11.21 5.18 -6.45
C LEU A 7 12.43 6.09 -6.71
N TYR A 8 13.43 5.58 -7.42
CA TYR A 8 14.65 6.31 -7.77
C TYR A 8 14.36 7.59 -8.58
N ASN A 9 13.47 7.51 -9.56
CA ASN A 9 13.11 8.65 -10.40
C ASN A 9 12.33 9.71 -9.62
N ILE A 10 11.46 9.27 -8.68
CA ILE A 10 10.73 10.18 -7.81
C ILE A 10 11.68 10.88 -6.82
N GLN A 11 12.68 10.17 -6.30
CA GLN A 11 13.68 10.75 -5.40
C GLN A 11 14.49 11.89 -6.04
N LYS A 12 14.74 11.82 -7.35
CA LYS A 12 15.45 12.87 -8.11
C LYS A 12 14.62 14.11 -8.40
N LEU A 13 13.31 14.06 -8.21
CA LEU A 13 12.47 15.26 -8.37
C LEU A 13 12.86 16.33 -7.35
N GLN A 14 12.73 17.59 -7.75
CA GLN A 14 12.90 18.72 -6.84
C GLN A 14 11.77 18.74 -5.81
N ASN A 15 12.11 19.08 -4.56
CA ASN A 15 11.13 19.17 -3.48
C ASN A 15 10.22 20.40 -3.73
N TYR A 16 8.94 20.24 -3.40
CA TYR A 16 7.92 21.31 -3.40
C TYR A 16 7.69 22.02 -4.73
N ARG A 17 8.11 21.39 -5.84
CA ARG A 17 7.94 22.00 -7.18
C ARG A 17 6.63 21.63 -7.86
N TYR A 18 6.00 20.55 -7.46
CA TYR A 18 4.84 19.98 -8.14
C TYR A 18 3.64 19.97 -7.21
N ASP A 19 2.55 20.64 -7.59
CA ASP A 19 1.32 20.68 -6.81
C ASP A 19 0.56 19.35 -6.87
N THR A 20 0.78 18.58 -7.93
CA THR A 20 0.13 17.26 -8.13
C THR A 20 1.10 16.25 -8.69
N LEU A 21 1.17 15.09 -8.05
CA LEU A 21 1.87 13.92 -8.57
C LEU A 21 0.86 12.80 -8.84
N VAL A 22 1.02 12.12 -9.97
CA VAL A 22 0.12 11.03 -10.39
C VAL A 22 0.94 9.78 -10.68
N ASN A 23 0.51 8.66 -10.12
CA ASN A 23 1.08 7.35 -10.40
C ASN A 23 0.01 6.43 -10.98
N PHE A 24 0.19 6.04 -12.23
CA PHE A 24 -0.69 5.08 -12.94
C PHE A 24 -0.26 3.63 -12.78
N LEU A 25 0.97 3.37 -12.26
CA LEU A 25 1.38 2.01 -11.95
C LEU A 25 0.66 1.54 -10.69
N PRO A 26 -0.07 0.40 -10.74
CA PRO A 26 -0.75 -0.10 -9.55
C PRO A 26 0.21 -0.32 -8.39
N LEU A 27 -0.16 0.14 -7.19
CA LEU A 27 0.64 -0.01 -5.97
C LEU A 27 0.98 -1.48 -5.65
N ASN A 28 0.20 -2.42 -6.20
CA ASN A 28 0.45 -3.85 -6.12
C ASN A 28 1.81 -4.26 -6.72
N GLN A 29 2.32 -3.50 -7.67
CA GLN A 29 3.60 -3.76 -8.34
C GLN A 29 4.80 -3.12 -7.61
N ILE A 30 4.55 -2.35 -6.55
CA ILE A 30 5.58 -1.58 -5.85
C ILE A 30 5.97 -2.26 -4.54
N ARG A 31 7.25 -2.63 -4.40
CA ARG A 31 7.78 -3.33 -3.22
C ARG A 31 7.64 -2.53 -1.94
N GLY A 32 7.95 -1.25 -1.97
CA GLY A 32 8.07 -0.38 -0.79
C GLY A 32 7.00 0.70 -0.74
N VAL A 33 5.69 0.36 -0.63
CA VAL A 33 4.59 1.32 -0.70
C VAL A 33 4.73 2.47 0.32
N ASN A 34 5.10 2.18 1.57
CA ASN A 34 5.31 3.24 2.58
C ASN A 34 6.49 4.14 2.21
N LYS A 35 7.59 3.54 1.68
CA LYS A 35 8.74 4.32 1.25
C LYS A 35 8.38 5.22 0.05
N LEU A 36 7.58 4.69 -0.89
CA LEU A 36 7.04 5.50 -1.98
C LEU A 36 6.22 6.67 -1.45
N PHE A 37 5.24 6.41 -0.56
CA PHE A 37 4.38 7.47 -0.02
C PHE A 37 5.17 8.53 0.76
N ALA A 38 6.16 8.11 1.54
CA ALA A 38 7.05 9.03 2.22
C ALA A 38 7.84 9.92 1.26
N THR A 39 8.43 9.29 0.24
CA THR A 39 9.18 10.01 -0.78
C THR A 39 8.29 11.01 -1.52
N VAL A 40 7.07 10.62 -1.88
CA VAL A 40 6.10 11.51 -2.53
C VAL A 40 5.70 12.66 -1.59
N ASN A 41 5.48 12.36 -0.31
CA ASN A 41 5.16 13.39 0.69
C ASN A 41 6.27 14.45 0.78
N ASP A 42 7.55 14.04 0.76
CA ASP A 42 8.68 14.97 0.77
C ASP A 42 8.80 15.83 -0.51
N LYS A 43 8.17 15.40 -1.63
CA LYS A 43 8.22 16.12 -2.91
C LYS A 43 7.07 17.11 -3.12
N LEU A 44 5.96 16.89 -2.44
CA LEU A 44 4.77 17.72 -2.56
C LEU A 44 4.81 18.92 -1.59
N PRO A 45 4.32 20.09 -1.97
CA PRO A 45 4.06 21.20 -1.06
C PRO A 45 2.89 20.87 -0.11
N ASP A 46 2.66 21.72 0.89
CA ASP A 46 1.50 21.59 1.76
C ASP A 46 0.21 21.72 0.93
N ASN A 47 -0.74 20.83 1.21
CA ASN A 47 -1.95 20.64 0.41
C ASN A 47 -1.75 20.11 -1.01
N GLY A 48 -0.53 19.77 -1.43
CA GLY A 48 -0.27 19.12 -2.71
C GLY A 48 -0.99 17.78 -2.84
N LEU A 49 -1.36 17.42 -4.06
CA LEU A 49 -2.19 16.24 -4.35
C LEU A 49 -1.34 15.05 -4.80
N TRP A 50 -1.66 13.89 -4.27
CA TRP A 50 -1.15 12.61 -4.72
C TRP A 50 -2.28 11.73 -5.23
N ILE A 51 -2.16 11.27 -6.48
CA ILE A 51 -3.12 10.38 -7.12
C ILE A 51 -2.43 9.06 -7.39
N CYS A 52 -3.00 7.96 -6.88
CA CYS A 52 -2.48 6.61 -7.09
C CYS A 52 -3.61 5.62 -7.33
N CYS A 53 -3.26 4.44 -7.86
CA CYS A 53 -4.22 3.38 -8.10
C CYS A 53 -3.72 2.03 -7.58
N PHE A 54 -4.64 1.13 -7.29
CA PHE A 54 -4.35 -0.23 -6.88
C PHE A 54 -5.50 -1.18 -7.19
N GLU A 55 -5.17 -2.47 -7.36
CA GLU A 55 -6.17 -3.54 -7.42
C GLU A 55 -6.49 -4.02 -5.99
N PRO A 56 -7.75 -3.91 -5.54
CA PRO A 56 -8.12 -4.37 -4.20
C PRO A 56 -8.22 -5.89 -4.14
N GLN A 57 -7.90 -6.47 -2.99
CA GLN A 57 -7.99 -7.91 -2.71
C GLN A 57 -9.35 -8.52 -3.08
N SER A 58 -10.43 -7.77 -2.98
CA SER A 58 -11.78 -8.21 -3.33
C SER A 58 -11.91 -8.59 -4.81
N VAL A 59 -11.22 -7.89 -5.70
CA VAL A 59 -11.19 -8.19 -7.14
C VAL A 59 -10.43 -9.48 -7.38
N THR A 60 -9.24 -9.61 -6.84
CA THR A 60 -8.43 -10.83 -6.94
C THR A 60 -9.21 -12.04 -6.39
N LYS A 61 -9.87 -11.89 -5.23
CA LYS A 61 -10.71 -12.95 -4.65
C LYS A 61 -11.85 -13.34 -5.59
N ARG A 62 -12.59 -12.36 -6.11
CA ARG A 62 -13.69 -12.61 -7.06
C ARG A 62 -13.20 -13.36 -8.30
N ASN A 63 -12.08 -12.92 -8.89
CA ASN A 63 -11.53 -13.52 -10.10
C ASN A 63 -11.09 -14.98 -9.85
N ILE A 64 -10.51 -15.28 -8.70
CA ILE A 64 -10.14 -16.66 -8.31
C ILE A 64 -11.39 -17.52 -8.11
N LEU A 65 -12.40 -17.01 -7.37
CA LEU A 65 -13.59 -17.79 -7.05
C LEU A 65 -14.47 -18.07 -8.28
N ASN A 66 -14.42 -17.21 -9.30
CA ASN A 66 -15.17 -17.39 -10.53
C ASN A 66 -14.47 -18.27 -11.58
N ARG A 67 -13.22 -18.68 -11.33
CA ARG A 67 -12.41 -19.40 -12.33
C ARG A 67 -12.63 -20.92 -12.34
N TYR A 68 -12.94 -21.52 -11.20
CA TYR A 68 -13.06 -22.96 -11.01
C TYR A 68 -14.35 -23.31 -10.25
N SER A 69 -14.64 -24.60 -10.09
CA SER A 69 -15.70 -25.07 -9.20
C SER A 69 -15.51 -24.57 -7.76
N LYS A 70 -16.61 -24.40 -7.01
CA LYS A 70 -16.59 -23.78 -5.67
C LYS A 70 -15.52 -24.36 -4.74
N ILE A 71 -15.38 -25.67 -4.65
CA ILE A 71 -14.42 -26.33 -3.73
C ILE A 71 -12.99 -26.04 -4.15
N ILE A 72 -12.67 -26.22 -5.43
CA ILE A 72 -11.31 -26.00 -5.98
C ILE A 72 -10.92 -24.52 -5.85
N SER A 73 -11.84 -23.62 -6.16
CA SER A 73 -11.60 -22.18 -6.04
C SER A 73 -11.29 -21.74 -4.61
N TRP A 74 -11.98 -22.30 -3.62
CA TRP A 74 -11.72 -22.01 -2.21
C TRP A 74 -10.38 -22.57 -1.73
N MET A 75 -10.03 -23.78 -2.12
CA MET A 75 -8.71 -24.36 -1.81
C MET A 75 -7.58 -23.52 -2.44
N TYR A 76 -7.75 -23.17 -3.73
CA TYR A 76 -6.78 -22.32 -4.42
C TYR A 76 -6.67 -20.92 -3.78
N TYR A 77 -7.81 -20.30 -3.43
CA TYR A 77 -7.80 -19.00 -2.74
C TYR A 77 -7.12 -19.06 -1.38
N LEU A 78 -7.33 -20.15 -0.61
CA LEU A 78 -6.66 -20.34 0.68
C LEU A 78 -5.13 -20.44 0.51
N ALA A 79 -4.67 -21.27 -0.42
CA ALA A 79 -3.24 -21.42 -0.72
C ALA A 79 -2.64 -20.07 -1.21
N PHE A 80 -3.34 -19.38 -2.10
CA PHE A 80 -2.97 -18.06 -2.58
C PHE A 80 -2.89 -17.02 -1.45
N PHE A 81 -3.87 -17.01 -0.55
CA PHE A 81 -3.90 -16.13 0.61
C PHE A 81 -2.72 -16.41 1.55
N MET A 82 -2.46 -17.67 1.88
CA MET A 82 -1.30 -18.07 2.69
C MET A 82 0.01 -17.58 2.04
N TYR A 83 0.18 -17.84 0.75
CA TYR A 83 1.39 -17.44 0.01
C TYR A 83 1.56 -15.94 -0.06
N LYS A 84 0.52 -15.16 -0.41
CA LYS A 84 0.61 -13.71 -0.67
C LYS A 84 0.44 -12.83 0.58
N ARG A 85 -0.20 -13.32 1.63
CA ARG A 85 -0.54 -12.52 2.83
C ARG A 85 0.15 -12.99 4.10
N VAL A 86 0.38 -14.28 4.27
CA VAL A 86 0.97 -14.84 5.50
C VAL A 86 2.48 -14.93 5.39
N LEU A 87 3.01 -15.60 4.35
CA LEU A 87 4.45 -15.82 4.20
C LEU A 87 5.28 -14.51 4.25
N PRO A 88 4.88 -13.39 3.62
CA PRO A 88 5.68 -12.16 3.71
C PRO A 88 5.73 -11.53 5.10
N LYS A 89 4.87 -11.95 6.04
CA LYS A 89 4.81 -11.43 7.42
C LYS A 89 5.61 -12.25 8.41
N LEU A 90 5.97 -13.49 8.08
CA LEU A 90 6.77 -14.35 8.92
C LEU A 90 8.25 -14.02 8.75
N PHE A 91 8.98 -13.97 9.86
CA PHE A 91 10.39 -13.60 9.86
C PHE A 91 11.25 -14.50 8.96
N MET A 92 11.07 -15.83 9.07
CA MET A 92 11.89 -16.80 8.32
C MET A 92 11.56 -16.84 6.82
N THR A 93 10.29 -16.71 6.45
CA THR A 93 9.84 -16.86 5.04
C THR A 93 9.81 -15.53 4.29
N SER A 94 9.84 -14.40 4.99
CA SER A 94 9.77 -13.07 4.36
C SER A 94 10.94 -12.81 3.41
N ARG A 95 12.17 -13.21 3.76
CA ARG A 95 13.35 -13.07 2.91
C ARG A 95 13.14 -13.84 1.60
N PHE A 96 12.89 -15.14 1.69
CA PHE A 96 12.62 -16.01 0.54
C PHE A 96 11.50 -15.48 -0.35
N TYR A 97 10.40 -15.04 0.27
CA TYR A 97 9.27 -14.49 -0.47
C TYR A 97 9.65 -13.24 -1.27
N PHE A 98 10.40 -12.31 -0.67
CA PHE A 98 10.80 -11.08 -1.35
C PHE A 98 11.92 -11.29 -2.37
N ASP A 99 12.77 -12.29 -2.20
CA ASP A 99 13.81 -12.65 -3.17
C ASP A 99 13.17 -13.26 -4.44
N ILE A 100 12.13 -14.10 -4.29
CA ILE A 100 11.44 -14.71 -5.43
C ILE A 100 10.48 -13.72 -6.11
N THR A 101 9.73 -12.94 -5.35
CA THR A 101 8.66 -12.09 -5.91
C THR A 101 9.11 -10.67 -6.22
N GLU A 102 10.33 -10.28 -5.82
CA GLU A 102 10.80 -8.88 -5.85
C GLU A 102 9.84 -7.90 -5.18
N GLY A 103 8.87 -8.41 -4.42
CA GLY A 103 7.80 -7.64 -3.81
C GLY A 103 6.74 -7.11 -4.78
N ARG A 104 6.68 -7.68 -5.98
CA ARG A 104 5.66 -7.39 -7.00
C ARG A 104 4.41 -8.25 -6.80
N ASN A 105 3.32 -7.88 -7.48
CA ASN A 105 2.02 -8.58 -7.42
C ASN A 105 1.51 -8.78 -5.99
N ARG A 106 1.61 -7.73 -5.18
CA ARG A 106 1.14 -7.76 -3.79
C ARG A 106 -0.38 -7.69 -3.73
N VAL A 107 -0.94 -8.44 -2.79
CA VAL A 107 -2.37 -8.35 -2.49
C VAL A 107 -2.59 -7.26 -1.45
N LEU A 108 -3.29 -6.20 -1.84
CA LEU A 108 -3.57 -5.04 -1.00
C LEU A 108 -5.08 -4.94 -0.72
N SER A 109 -5.44 -4.74 0.54
CA SER A 109 -6.82 -4.38 0.87
C SER A 109 -7.01 -2.87 0.78
N LYS A 110 -8.23 -2.42 0.51
CA LYS A 110 -8.59 -1.00 0.50
C LYS A 110 -8.20 -0.33 1.82
N ALA A 111 -8.60 -0.91 2.95
CA ALA A 111 -8.28 -0.38 4.27
C ALA A 111 -6.76 -0.27 4.52
N GLU A 112 -5.98 -1.24 4.00
CA GLU A 112 -4.53 -1.19 4.11
C GLU A 112 -3.93 -0.01 3.34
N VAL A 113 -4.37 0.23 2.10
CA VAL A 113 -3.83 1.32 1.28
C VAL A 113 -4.19 2.67 1.87
N LEU A 114 -5.47 2.87 2.23
CA LEU A 114 -5.93 4.12 2.83
C LEU A 114 -5.23 4.39 4.18
N GLY A 115 -5.10 3.36 5.03
CA GLY A 115 -4.40 3.47 6.31
C GLY A 115 -2.91 3.80 6.14
N ARG A 116 -2.25 3.26 5.11
CA ARG A 116 -0.84 3.59 4.79
C ARG A 116 -0.68 5.01 4.28
N LEU A 117 -1.63 5.52 3.47
CA LEU A 117 -1.64 6.91 3.03
C LEU A 117 -1.76 7.85 4.24
N CYS A 118 -2.75 7.62 5.12
CA CYS A 118 -2.91 8.41 6.34
C CYS A 118 -1.67 8.34 7.25
N TYR A 119 -1.08 7.16 7.42
CA TYR A 119 0.16 6.98 8.18
C TYR A 119 1.33 7.77 7.59
N CYS A 120 1.40 7.88 6.26
CA CYS A 120 2.41 8.64 5.53
C CYS A 120 2.05 10.13 5.35
N GLY A 121 1.14 10.69 6.16
CA GLY A 121 0.86 12.11 6.22
C GLY A 121 -0.11 12.64 5.19
N PHE A 122 -0.88 11.75 4.55
CA PHE A 122 -1.91 12.13 3.59
C PHE A 122 -3.32 12.07 4.19
N GLU A 123 -4.16 12.99 3.77
CA GLU A 123 -5.61 12.96 3.96
C GLU A 123 -6.27 12.45 2.68
N ILE A 124 -7.22 11.53 2.81
CA ILE A 124 -7.98 11.02 1.67
C ILE A 124 -9.03 12.03 1.26
N VAL A 125 -8.94 12.54 0.03
CA VAL A 125 -9.92 13.50 -0.52
C VAL A 125 -11.08 12.77 -1.17
N THR A 126 -10.79 11.81 -2.04
CA THR A 126 -11.80 11.00 -2.72
C THR A 126 -11.21 9.69 -3.22
N GLU A 127 -12.08 8.74 -3.47
CA GLU A 127 -11.73 7.48 -4.11
C GLU A 127 -12.78 7.13 -5.18
N ARG A 128 -12.32 6.54 -6.27
CA ARG A 128 -13.20 6.08 -7.35
C ARG A 128 -12.73 4.74 -7.90
N LYS A 129 -13.67 3.83 -8.04
CA LYS A 129 -13.41 2.56 -8.71
C LYS A 129 -13.61 2.74 -10.21
N VAL A 130 -12.61 2.35 -11.00
CA VAL A 130 -12.65 2.33 -12.46
C VAL A 130 -12.18 0.95 -12.92
N GLY A 131 -13.10 0.15 -13.45
CA GLY A 131 -12.84 -1.25 -13.75
C GLY A 131 -12.47 -2.06 -12.50
N ASP A 132 -11.31 -2.70 -12.53
CA ASP A 132 -10.77 -3.50 -11.43
C ASP A 132 -9.82 -2.71 -10.52
N LEU A 133 -9.55 -1.44 -10.83
CA LEU A 133 -8.68 -0.57 -10.04
C LEU A 133 -9.50 0.41 -9.19
N ILE A 134 -8.96 0.74 -8.01
CA ILE A 134 -9.39 1.86 -7.20
C ILE A 134 -8.35 2.97 -7.35
N TYR A 135 -8.80 4.13 -7.79
CA TYR A 135 -8.04 5.36 -7.80
C TYR A 135 -8.31 6.13 -6.51
N VAL A 136 -7.26 6.62 -5.89
CA VAL A 136 -7.33 7.40 -4.66
C VAL A 136 -6.67 8.75 -4.92
N VAL A 137 -7.39 9.81 -4.62
CA VAL A 137 -6.88 11.17 -4.55
C VAL A 137 -6.64 11.50 -3.10
N SER A 138 -5.43 11.86 -2.76
CA SER A 138 -5.03 12.22 -1.39
C SER A 138 -4.28 13.53 -1.38
N ARG A 139 -4.35 14.24 -0.26
CA ARG A 139 -3.75 15.57 -0.04
C ARG A 139 -2.69 15.46 1.04
N ARG A 140 -1.51 16.06 0.82
CA ARG A 140 -0.49 16.18 1.86
C ARG A 140 -0.99 17.07 3.00
N LYS A 141 -0.89 16.57 4.23
CA LYS A 141 -1.29 17.31 5.45
C LYS A 141 -0.13 17.59 6.37
N PHE A 142 0.75 16.61 6.57
CA PHE A 142 1.90 16.74 7.46
C PHE A 142 3.04 15.85 7.01
N ARG A 143 4.24 16.14 7.48
CA ARG A 143 5.41 15.28 7.26
C ARG A 143 5.37 14.13 8.26
N PRO A 144 5.35 12.86 7.79
CA PRO A 144 5.24 11.72 8.69
C PRO A 144 6.56 11.44 9.40
N GLU A 145 6.48 11.09 10.68
CA GLU A 145 7.57 10.42 11.38
C GLU A 145 7.52 8.92 11.06
N ILE A 146 8.31 8.47 10.09
CA ILE A 146 8.30 7.08 9.68
C ILE A 146 9.20 6.27 10.58
N ILE A 147 8.62 5.38 11.36
CA ILE A 147 9.36 4.38 12.12
C ILE A 147 9.77 3.26 11.18
N GLU A 148 11.03 3.22 10.77
CA GLU A 148 11.56 2.22 9.81
C GLU A 148 11.61 0.79 10.36
N LYS A 149 11.47 0.59 11.68
CA LYS A 149 11.51 -0.74 12.28
C LYS A 149 10.33 -1.60 11.82
N ARG A 150 10.63 -2.60 11.01
CA ARG A 150 9.65 -3.63 10.64
C ARG A 150 9.36 -4.50 11.86
N VAL A 151 8.11 -4.60 12.21
CA VAL A 151 7.64 -5.56 13.20
C VAL A 151 7.18 -6.82 12.47
N TYR A 152 7.82 -7.95 12.79
CA TYR A 152 7.49 -9.27 12.24
C TYR A 152 6.69 -10.05 13.27
N GLY A 153 5.73 -10.83 12.81
CA GLY A 153 4.95 -11.73 13.67
C GLY A 153 3.50 -11.91 13.17
N ILE A 154 2.86 -12.95 13.65
CA ILE A 154 1.44 -13.22 13.39
C ILE A 154 0.58 -12.22 14.15
N PHE A 155 1.01 -11.86 15.36
CA PHE A 155 0.40 -10.84 16.20
C PHE A 155 1.36 -9.66 16.36
N VAL A 156 0.93 -8.49 15.94
CA VAL A 156 1.69 -7.25 16.07
C VAL A 156 0.94 -6.32 17.00
N LYS A 157 1.54 -5.97 18.13
CA LYS A 157 0.98 -4.97 19.04
C LYS A 157 1.24 -3.58 18.46
N LEU A 158 0.17 -2.89 18.09
CA LEU A 158 0.23 -1.54 17.55
C LEU A 158 -0.15 -0.52 18.64
N ASN A 159 0.68 0.51 18.79
CA ASN A 159 0.28 1.66 19.60
C ASN A 159 -0.77 2.47 18.84
N ARG A 160 -1.92 2.68 19.44
CA ARG A 160 -3.01 3.49 18.89
C ARG A 160 -3.31 4.65 19.82
N VAL A 161 -3.82 5.73 19.26
CA VAL A 161 -4.32 6.87 20.03
C VAL A 161 -5.84 6.78 20.02
N GLY A 162 -6.43 6.65 21.18
CA GLY A 162 -7.87 6.62 21.38
C GLY A 162 -8.46 8.00 21.58
N LYS A 163 -9.75 8.02 21.91
CA LYS A 163 -10.47 9.23 22.28
C LYS A 163 -9.73 9.94 23.42
N ASN A 164 -9.62 11.27 23.36
CA ASN A 164 -8.90 12.11 24.32
C ASN A 164 -7.37 11.91 24.36
N GLY A 165 -6.75 11.47 23.27
CA GLY A 165 -5.28 11.35 23.20
C GLY A 165 -4.67 10.19 23.97
N LYS A 166 -5.46 9.34 24.63
CA LYS A 166 -4.96 8.23 25.44
C LYS A 166 -4.38 7.12 24.54
N ARG A 167 -3.10 6.81 24.72
CA ARG A 167 -2.44 5.74 23.98
C ARG A 167 -2.82 4.38 24.54
N PHE A 168 -3.15 3.43 23.67
CA PHE A 168 -3.41 2.03 23.99
C PHE A 168 -2.78 1.09 22.98
N LYS A 169 -2.53 -0.15 23.38
CA LYS A 169 -1.97 -1.19 22.52
C LYS A 169 -3.09 -2.11 22.03
N VAL A 170 -3.09 -2.38 20.71
CA VAL A 170 -4.00 -3.31 20.05
C VAL A 170 -3.19 -4.46 19.47
#